data_d67214050f894b8dcc780262053cb445
#
_entry.id   d67214050f894b8dcc780262053cb445
#
_cell.length_a   1.000
_cell.length_b   1.000
_cell.length_c   1.000
_cell.angle_alpha   90.00
_cell.angle_beta   90.00
_cell.angle_gamma   90.00
#
_symmetry.space_group_name_H-M   'P 1'
#
loop_
_entity.id
_entity.type
_entity.pdbx_description
1 polymer ?
#
loop_
_entity_poly.entity_id
_entity_poly.type
_entity_poly.pdbx_seq_one_letter_code
_entity_poly.pdbx_strand_id
1 'polypeptide(L)'
;WRRFAASEALYVHRGAFIERAEYFDAARFGISKAEALRMDPHQRLALESALESLTESGGLGITNTGVYVGIQNTEFSQFQQDGDGGGLSPYTATGASLAIASNRISHHLGLAGPALSIDTACSSSLVALDAACKGLASGDCEQSVVIGVDLLLSVEGYLAVCAAQMLSPRGRCATFSSNADGYARGEGCGAVVLSSTSANGAGSCWANL
;
A
#
# COMPACT_ATOMS: atom_id res chain seq x y z
N TRP A 1 15.71 -13.68 -1.90
CA TRP A 1 15.09 -12.90 -2.94
C TRP A 1 16.14 -12.09 -3.70
N ARG A 2 16.53 -12.50 -4.91
CA ARG A 2 17.17 -11.59 -5.86
C ARG A 2 16.03 -10.97 -6.66
N ARG A 3 15.60 -9.79 -6.29
CA ARG A 3 14.44 -9.13 -6.94
C ARG A 3 14.71 -8.78 -8.40
N PHE A 4 15.98 -8.58 -8.78
CA PHE A 4 16.33 -8.24 -10.16
C PHE A 4 17.57 -9.00 -10.60
N ALA A 5 17.47 -9.66 -11.75
CA ALA A 5 18.64 -10.07 -12.50
C ALA A 5 19.27 -8.83 -13.17
N ALA A 6 20.58 -8.78 -13.26
CA ALA A 6 21.25 -7.70 -13.99
C ALA A 6 20.78 -7.72 -15.46
N SER A 7 20.26 -6.59 -15.93
CA SER A 7 19.88 -6.38 -17.32
C SER A 7 20.71 -5.24 -17.89
N GLU A 8 21.26 -5.40 -19.08
CA GLU A 8 22.02 -4.35 -19.77
C GLU A 8 21.16 -3.10 -20.07
N ALA A 9 19.83 -3.25 -20.07
CA ALA A 9 18.90 -2.13 -20.24
C ALA A 9 18.70 -1.28 -18.99
N LEU A 10 19.18 -1.74 -17.81
CA LEU A 10 19.13 -0.99 -16.56
C LEU A 10 20.37 -0.11 -16.41
N TYR A 11 20.20 1.20 -16.48
CA TYR A 11 21.27 2.16 -16.17
C TYR A 11 21.27 2.58 -14.69
N VAL A 12 20.27 2.20 -13.92
CA VAL A 12 20.15 2.47 -12.49
C VAL A 12 20.26 1.17 -11.71
N HIS A 13 21.14 1.14 -10.72
CA HIS A 13 21.42 -0.05 -9.90
C HIS A 13 21.10 0.15 -8.42
N ARG A 14 20.31 1.17 -8.10
CA ARG A 14 19.97 1.53 -6.72
C ARG A 14 18.48 1.79 -6.59
N GLY A 15 17.91 1.33 -5.48
CA GLY A 15 16.55 1.60 -5.01
C GLY A 15 16.51 1.49 -3.50
N ALA A 16 15.49 2.04 -2.87
CA ALA A 16 15.22 1.83 -1.46
C ALA A 16 14.23 0.67 -1.33
N PHE A 17 14.64 -0.39 -0.66
CA PHE A 17 13.83 -1.60 -0.47
C PHE A 17 13.53 -1.77 1.01
N ILE A 18 12.30 -2.18 1.32
CA ILE A 18 11.98 -2.60 2.68
C ILE A 18 12.45 -4.04 2.90
N GLU A 19 12.92 -4.30 4.11
CA GLU A 19 13.30 -5.63 4.51
C GLU A 19 12.05 -6.45 4.86
N ARG A 20 12.10 -7.76 4.59
CA ARG A 20 11.11 -8.72 5.04
C ARG A 20 9.68 -8.51 4.50
N ALA A 21 9.53 -7.86 3.33
CA ALA A 21 8.23 -7.67 2.67
C ALA A 21 7.50 -8.98 2.33
N GLU A 22 8.23 -10.11 2.30
CA GLU A 22 7.68 -11.44 2.07
C GLU A 22 7.00 -12.06 3.29
N TYR A 23 7.28 -11.58 4.51
CA TYR A 23 6.68 -12.11 5.72
C TYR A 23 5.29 -11.50 5.93
N PHE A 24 4.39 -12.31 6.49
CA PHE A 24 3.04 -11.94 6.81
C PHE A 24 2.47 -12.88 7.88
N ASP A 25 1.95 -12.33 8.96
CA ASP A 25 1.27 -13.12 9.99
C ASP A 25 -0.19 -13.38 9.60
N ALA A 26 -0.39 -14.34 8.69
CA ALA A 26 -1.71 -14.71 8.20
C ALA A 26 -2.64 -15.21 9.33
N ALA A 27 -2.08 -15.87 10.35
CA ALA A 27 -2.86 -16.43 11.46
C ALA A 27 -3.53 -15.33 12.29
N ARG A 28 -2.87 -14.19 12.46
CA ARG A 28 -3.41 -13.02 13.17
C ARG A 28 -4.71 -12.50 12.55
N PHE A 29 -4.88 -12.69 11.25
CA PHE A 29 -6.05 -12.23 10.49
C PHE A 29 -7.02 -13.37 10.14
N GLY A 30 -6.78 -14.58 10.63
CA GLY A 30 -7.59 -15.74 10.27
C GLY A 30 -7.50 -16.15 8.80
N ILE A 31 -6.43 -15.74 8.12
CA ILE A 31 -6.20 -16.02 6.69
C ILE A 31 -5.48 -17.35 6.55
N SER A 32 -6.01 -18.23 5.69
CA SER A 32 -5.36 -19.51 5.42
C SER A 32 -4.02 -19.33 4.69
N LYS A 33 -3.10 -20.28 4.89
CA LYS A 33 -1.82 -20.29 4.16
C LYS A 33 -2.02 -20.28 2.64
N ALA A 34 -3.05 -21.01 2.16
CA ALA A 34 -3.35 -21.09 0.73
C ALA A 34 -3.78 -19.72 0.16
N GLU A 35 -4.59 -18.97 0.91
CA GLU A 35 -4.96 -17.61 0.56
C GLU A 35 -3.78 -16.66 0.66
N ALA A 36 -3.06 -16.67 1.78
CA ALA A 36 -1.91 -15.79 2.02
C ALA A 36 -0.87 -15.88 0.90
N LEU A 37 -0.61 -17.07 0.38
CA LEU A 37 0.33 -17.28 -0.75
C LEU A 37 -0.14 -16.64 -2.05
N ARG A 38 -1.44 -16.41 -2.21
CA ARG A 38 -2.04 -15.77 -3.39
C ARG A 38 -2.35 -14.29 -3.19
N MET A 39 -2.18 -13.76 -1.99
CA MET A 39 -2.33 -12.33 -1.71
C MET A 39 -1.12 -11.54 -2.21
N ASP A 40 -1.40 -10.47 -2.90
CA ASP A 40 -0.39 -9.46 -3.22
C ASP A 40 0.31 -8.95 -1.95
N PRO A 41 1.64 -8.88 -1.92
CA PRO A 41 2.38 -8.33 -0.79
C PRO A 41 1.94 -6.91 -0.39
N HIS A 42 1.47 -6.08 -1.34
CA HIS A 42 0.87 -4.78 -1.01
C HIS A 42 -0.34 -4.91 -0.10
N GLN A 43 -1.24 -5.88 -0.37
CA GLN A 43 -2.42 -6.13 0.48
C GLN A 43 -2.02 -6.61 1.87
N ARG A 44 -0.96 -7.44 1.98
CA ARG A 44 -0.47 -7.94 3.27
C ARG A 44 0.07 -6.80 4.12
N LEU A 45 0.97 -5.98 3.58
CA LEU A 45 1.54 -4.83 4.27
C LEU A 45 0.47 -3.79 4.65
N ALA A 46 -0.46 -3.51 3.75
CA ALA A 46 -1.55 -2.57 4.03
C ALA A 46 -2.43 -3.07 5.19
N LEU A 47 -2.71 -4.38 5.26
CA LEU A 47 -3.51 -4.97 6.34
C LEU A 47 -2.79 -4.91 7.69
N GLU A 48 -1.48 -5.22 7.72
CA GLU A 48 -0.66 -5.12 8.94
C GLU A 48 -0.53 -3.67 9.41
N SER A 49 -0.24 -2.74 8.49
CA SER A 49 -0.11 -1.31 8.82
C SER A 49 -1.45 -0.70 9.30
N ALA A 50 -2.58 -1.13 8.73
CA ALA A 50 -3.90 -0.71 9.21
C ALA A 50 -4.15 -1.17 10.65
N LEU A 51 -3.88 -2.43 10.95
CA LEU A 51 -4.08 -2.97 12.30
C LEU A 51 -3.17 -2.28 13.32
N GLU A 52 -1.90 -2.05 12.97
CA GLU A 52 -0.93 -1.38 13.82
C GLU A 52 -1.37 0.06 14.12
N SER A 53 -1.66 0.85 13.10
CA SER A 53 -2.05 2.26 13.25
C SER A 53 -3.37 2.43 14.02
N LEU A 54 -4.37 1.57 13.78
CA LEU A 54 -5.62 1.58 14.52
C LEU A 54 -5.43 1.16 15.98
N THR A 55 -4.50 0.24 16.25
CA THR A 55 -4.15 -0.16 17.62
C THR A 55 -3.45 0.97 18.37
N GLU A 56 -2.45 1.60 17.74
CA GLU A 56 -1.66 2.69 18.35
C GLU A 56 -2.50 3.94 18.60
N SER A 57 -3.44 4.26 17.71
CA SER A 57 -4.35 5.39 17.88
C SER A 57 -5.46 5.16 18.88
N GLY A 58 -5.63 3.90 19.37
CA GLY A 58 -6.78 3.52 20.22
C GLY A 58 -8.10 3.44 19.44
N GLY A 59 -8.05 3.51 18.11
CA GLY A 59 -9.22 3.48 17.23
C GLY A 59 -9.69 2.09 16.85
N LEU A 60 -8.98 1.05 17.27
CA LEU A 60 -9.40 -0.33 17.01
C LEU A 60 -10.72 -0.63 17.70
N GLY A 61 -11.71 -1.12 16.94
CA GLY A 61 -13.06 -1.42 17.44
C GLY A 61 -14.10 -0.34 17.13
N ILE A 62 -13.71 0.82 16.58
CA ILE A 62 -14.66 1.79 16.01
C ILE A 62 -15.13 1.25 14.66
N THR A 63 -16.34 0.69 14.62
CA THR A 63 -16.86 -0.02 13.44
C THR A 63 -17.12 0.94 12.27
N ASN A 64 -17.58 2.17 12.54
CA ASN A 64 -17.80 3.20 11.50
C ASN A 64 -16.47 3.87 11.10
N THR A 65 -15.49 3.05 10.73
CA THR A 65 -14.17 3.48 10.25
C THR A 65 -14.08 3.33 8.74
N GLY A 66 -13.72 4.42 8.05
CA GLY A 66 -13.43 4.43 6.62
C GLY A 66 -12.02 3.89 6.33
N VAL A 67 -11.85 3.19 5.22
CA VAL A 67 -10.55 2.65 4.75
C VAL A 67 -10.21 3.22 3.39
N TYR A 68 -9.11 3.96 3.31
CA TYR A 68 -8.67 4.62 2.08
C TYR A 68 -7.23 4.20 1.77
N VAL A 69 -7.04 3.48 0.67
CA VAL A 69 -5.74 2.92 0.30
C VAL A 69 -5.24 3.55 -0.99
N GLY A 70 -4.15 4.30 -0.90
CA GLY A 70 -3.38 4.74 -2.05
C GLY A 70 -2.46 3.60 -2.50
N ILE A 71 -2.75 3.02 -3.65
CA ILE A 71 -2.06 1.83 -4.17
C ILE A 71 -2.01 1.93 -5.69
N GLN A 72 -0.85 1.68 -6.25
CA GLN A 72 -0.65 1.63 -7.67
C GLN A 72 -0.69 0.19 -8.19
N ASN A 73 -0.79 0.05 -9.51
CA ASN A 73 -0.83 -1.22 -10.23
C ASN A 73 0.07 -2.29 -9.62
N THR A 74 -0.46 -3.51 -9.54
CA THR A 74 0.23 -4.63 -8.93
C THR A 74 0.92 -5.48 -9.98
N GLU A 75 2.22 -5.57 -9.89
CA GLU A 75 3.05 -6.48 -10.71
C GLU A 75 2.85 -7.94 -10.27
N PHE A 76 2.21 -8.17 -9.13
CA PHE A 76 2.05 -9.49 -8.53
C PHE A 76 1.22 -10.46 -9.39
N SER A 77 0.26 -9.97 -10.17
CA SER A 77 -0.54 -10.80 -11.07
C SER A 77 0.31 -11.54 -12.10
N GLN A 78 1.46 -11.00 -12.49
CA GLN A 78 2.39 -11.64 -13.43
C GLN A 78 3.04 -12.87 -12.80
N PHE A 79 3.44 -12.79 -11.52
CA PHE A 79 4.01 -13.93 -10.80
C PHE A 79 3.03 -15.07 -10.56
N GLN A 80 1.73 -14.77 -10.50
CA GLN A 80 0.70 -15.80 -10.35
C GLN A 80 0.53 -16.66 -11.60
N GLN A 81 0.90 -16.14 -12.77
CA GLN A 81 0.79 -16.85 -14.05
C GLN A 81 2.03 -17.72 -14.32
N ASP A 82 3.21 -17.27 -13.90
CA ASP A 82 4.50 -17.89 -14.23
C ASP A 82 5.03 -18.85 -13.16
N GLY A 83 4.41 -18.91 -11.97
CA GLY A 83 4.91 -19.68 -10.82
C GLY A 83 4.57 -21.16 -10.84
N ASP A 84 5.37 -21.96 -10.15
CA ASP A 84 5.27 -23.40 -9.97
C ASP A 84 3.83 -23.87 -9.68
N GLY A 85 3.22 -24.51 -10.67
CA GLY A 85 1.87 -25.07 -10.56
C GLY A 85 0.73 -24.07 -10.81
N GLY A 86 0.95 -23.06 -11.64
CA GLY A 86 0.08 -21.95 -12.04
C GLY A 86 -1.39 -22.21 -12.39
N GLY A 87 -2.05 -23.10 -11.65
CA GLY A 87 -3.50 -23.31 -11.74
C GLY A 87 -4.27 -22.14 -11.12
N LEU A 88 -5.41 -21.81 -11.71
CA LEU A 88 -6.37 -20.91 -11.11
C LEU A 88 -6.77 -21.43 -9.72
N SER A 89 -6.75 -20.55 -8.74
CA SER A 89 -7.15 -20.80 -7.36
C SER A 89 -8.36 -19.91 -7.05
N PRO A 90 -9.23 -20.29 -6.11
CA PRO A 90 -10.31 -19.41 -5.65
C PRO A 90 -9.83 -18.02 -5.19
N TYR A 91 -8.56 -17.93 -4.82
CA TYR A 91 -7.94 -16.69 -4.30
C TYR A 91 -7.21 -15.88 -5.38
N THR A 92 -7.11 -16.37 -6.63
CA THR A 92 -6.35 -15.68 -7.69
C THR A 92 -6.91 -14.29 -7.98
N ALA A 93 -8.22 -14.19 -8.14
CA ALA A 93 -8.87 -12.91 -8.46
C ALA A 93 -8.78 -11.91 -7.30
N THR A 94 -9.05 -12.35 -6.08
CA THR A 94 -9.02 -11.47 -4.90
C THR A 94 -7.61 -11.12 -4.46
N GLY A 95 -6.66 -12.01 -4.70
CA GLY A 95 -5.27 -11.81 -4.33
C GLY A 95 -4.55 -10.71 -5.12
N ALA A 96 -4.94 -10.46 -6.37
CA ALA A 96 -4.29 -9.49 -7.24
C ALA A 96 -5.14 -8.23 -7.53
N SER A 97 -6.38 -8.16 -7.05
CA SER A 97 -7.26 -7.03 -7.32
C SER A 97 -6.96 -5.83 -6.43
N LEU A 98 -6.77 -4.65 -7.04
CA LEU A 98 -6.59 -3.39 -6.31
C LEU A 98 -7.79 -3.05 -5.44
N ALA A 99 -9.01 -3.25 -5.94
CA ALA A 99 -10.24 -2.97 -5.18
C ALA A 99 -10.32 -3.77 -3.89
N ILE A 100 -9.70 -4.95 -3.84
CA ILE A 100 -9.70 -5.81 -2.66
C ILE A 100 -8.76 -5.30 -1.56
N ALA A 101 -7.81 -4.45 -1.87
CA ALA A 101 -6.86 -3.93 -0.87
C ALA A 101 -7.58 -3.23 0.29
N SER A 102 -8.46 -2.27 0.00
CA SER A 102 -9.27 -1.59 1.03
C SER A 102 -10.35 -2.49 1.63
N ASN A 103 -11.04 -3.27 0.79
CA ASN A 103 -12.13 -4.14 1.22
C ASN A 103 -11.66 -5.27 2.15
N ARG A 104 -10.46 -5.79 1.92
CA ARG A 104 -9.84 -6.83 2.77
C ARG A 104 -9.58 -6.30 4.18
N ILE A 105 -9.10 -5.07 4.29
CA ILE A 105 -8.89 -4.41 5.59
C ILE A 105 -10.22 -4.27 6.32
N SER A 106 -11.24 -3.71 5.65
CA SER A 106 -12.58 -3.59 6.22
C SER A 106 -13.14 -4.93 6.70
N HIS A 107 -12.99 -5.98 5.88
CA HIS A 107 -13.50 -7.31 6.18
C HIS A 107 -12.82 -7.92 7.41
N HIS A 108 -11.47 -7.95 7.45
CA HIS A 108 -10.75 -8.62 8.54
C HIS A 108 -10.75 -7.84 9.85
N LEU A 109 -10.92 -6.52 9.80
CA LEU A 109 -10.96 -5.67 10.99
C LEU A 109 -12.41 -5.31 11.41
N GLY A 110 -13.44 -5.80 10.69
CA GLY A 110 -14.83 -5.56 11.01
C GLY A 110 -15.27 -4.10 10.86
N LEU A 111 -14.73 -3.38 9.86
CA LEU A 111 -15.00 -1.97 9.64
C LEU A 111 -16.14 -1.81 8.63
N ALA A 112 -17.05 -0.88 8.90
CA ALA A 112 -18.28 -0.67 8.13
C ALA A 112 -18.36 0.69 7.39
N GLY A 113 -17.36 1.55 7.54
CA GLY A 113 -17.26 2.80 6.82
C GLY A 113 -16.89 2.62 5.34
N PRO A 114 -16.78 3.72 4.57
CA PRO A 114 -16.38 3.66 3.17
C PRO A 114 -15.05 2.93 2.98
N ALA A 115 -14.93 2.14 1.89
CA ALA A 115 -13.70 1.41 1.56
C ALA A 115 -13.29 1.70 0.10
N LEU A 116 -12.20 2.42 -0.08
CA LEU A 116 -11.72 2.88 -1.39
C LEU A 116 -10.26 2.52 -1.60
N SER A 117 -9.96 1.95 -2.76
CA SER A 117 -8.60 1.83 -3.28
C SER A 117 -8.43 2.85 -4.41
N ILE A 118 -7.39 3.65 -4.35
CA ILE A 118 -7.20 4.84 -5.18
C ILE A 118 -5.85 4.73 -5.88
N ASP A 119 -5.87 4.81 -7.21
CA ASP A 119 -4.68 4.90 -8.04
C ASP A 119 -4.70 6.21 -8.83
N THR A 120 -3.83 7.12 -8.45
CA THR A 120 -3.51 8.36 -9.16
C THR A 120 -1.98 8.49 -9.31
N ALA A 121 -1.33 7.36 -9.52
CA ALA A 121 0.13 7.22 -9.58
C ALA A 121 0.80 7.74 -8.28
N CYS A 122 1.84 8.56 -8.39
CA CYS A 122 2.61 9.09 -7.26
C CYS A 122 1.78 9.93 -6.26
N SER A 123 0.59 10.39 -6.62
CA SER A 123 -0.30 11.16 -5.75
C SER A 123 -1.34 10.31 -5.01
N SER A 124 -1.38 9.00 -5.21
CA SER A 124 -2.45 8.11 -4.70
C SER A 124 -2.70 8.26 -3.21
N SER A 125 -1.65 8.30 -2.39
CA SER A 125 -1.77 8.42 -0.94
C SER A 125 -2.32 9.79 -0.49
N LEU A 126 -1.96 10.87 -1.18
CA LEU A 126 -2.50 12.21 -0.88
C LEU A 126 -3.95 12.35 -1.32
N VAL A 127 -4.33 11.75 -2.45
CA VAL A 127 -5.74 11.72 -2.89
C VAL A 127 -6.57 10.84 -1.96
N ALA A 128 -6.02 9.73 -1.45
CA ALA A 128 -6.66 8.91 -0.43
C ALA A 128 -6.88 9.70 0.88
N LEU A 129 -5.89 10.50 1.28
CA LEU A 129 -6.00 11.36 2.46
C LEU A 129 -7.10 12.43 2.28
N ASP A 130 -7.14 13.10 1.13
CA ASP A 130 -8.18 14.09 0.81
C ASP A 130 -9.59 13.46 0.82
N ALA A 131 -9.73 12.27 0.22
CA ALA A 131 -11.00 11.53 0.23
C ALA A 131 -11.44 11.16 1.65
N ALA A 132 -10.50 10.73 2.51
CA ALA A 132 -10.77 10.42 3.91
C ALA A 132 -11.21 11.65 4.71
N CYS A 133 -10.54 12.79 4.51
CA CYS A 133 -10.94 14.06 5.13
C CYS A 133 -12.38 14.48 4.72
N LYS A 134 -12.72 14.30 3.45
CA LYS A 134 -14.07 14.57 2.95
C LYS A 134 -15.11 13.62 3.55
N GLY A 135 -14.79 12.31 3.65
CA GLY A 135 -15.66 11.32 4.29
C GLY A 135 -15.93 11.62 5.77
N LEU A 136 -14.93 12.09 6.51
CA LEU A 136 -15.11 12.56 7.89
C LEU A 136 -15.96 13.82 7.95
N ALA A 137 -15.69 14.79 7.08
CA ALA A 137 -16.41 16.07 7.06
C ALA A 137 -17.87 15.90 6.66
N SER A 138 -18.20 14.96 5.77
CA SER A 138 -19.58 14.63 5.38
C SER A 138 -20.33 13.74 6.39
N GLY A 139 -19.59 13.15 7.34
CA GLY A 139 -20.18 12.23 8.32
C GLY A 139 -20.38 10.81 7.80
N ASP A 140 -19.73 10.45 6.69
CA ASP A 140 -19.77 9.09 6.13
C ASP A 140 -19.06 8.07 7.05
N CYS A 141 -18.15 8.55 7.87
CA CYS A 141 -17.47 7.74 8.91
C CYS A 141 -17.07 8.63 10.10
N GLU A 142 -16.85 7.99 11.25
CA GLU A 142 -16.39 8.65 12.49
C GLU A 142 -14.87 8.72 12.59
N GLN A 143 -14.22 7.79 11.95
CA GLN A 143 -12.78 7.63 11.89
C GLN A 143 -12.39 7.14 10.49
N SER A 144 -11.16 7.40 10.07
CA SER A 144 -10.62 6.87 8.82
C SER A 144 -9.20 6.37 9.03
N VAL A 145 -8.85 5.25 8.42
CA VAL A 145 -7.47 4.82 8.24
C VAL A 145 -7.08 5.05 6.78
N VAL A 146 -5.98 5.77 6.57
CA VAL A 146 -5.43 6.08 5.25
C VAL A 146 -4.09 5.43 5.12
N ILE A 147 -3.90 4.66 4.04
CA ILE A 147 -2.70 3.87 3.82
C ILE A 147 -2.12 4.23 2.45
N GLY A 148 -0.82 4.41 2.39
CA GLY A 148 -0.06 4.47 1.14
C GLY A 148 0.89 3.28 1.08
N VAL A 149 0.87 2.51 0.00
CA VAL A 149 1.74 1.34 -0.15
C VAL A 149 2.26 1.23 -1.58
N ASP A 150 3.57 0.99 -1.72
CA ASP A 150 4.22 0.65 -2.99
C ASP A 150 5.35 -0.34 -2.75
N LEU A 151 5.43 -1.36 -3.61
CA LEU A 151 6.49 -2.36 -3.67
C LEU A 151 6.98 -2.50 -5.11
N LEU A 152 8.24 -2.84 -5.25
CA LEU A 152 8.92 -3.04 -6.52
C LEU A 152 9.10 -4.54 -6.74
N LEU A 153 8.07 -5.19 -7.27
CA LEU A 153 8.01 -6.65 -7.35
C LEU A 153 8.61 -7.20 -8.64
N SER A 154 8.64 -6.41 -9.73
CA SER A 154 9.16 -6.86 -11.03
C SER A 154 10.25 -5.95 -11.58
N VAL A 155 11.09 -6.51 -12.44
CA VAL A 155 12.10 -5.77 -13.19
C VAL A 155 11.47 -4.95 -14.33
N GLU A 156 10.34 -5.38 -14.85
CA GLU A 156 9.63 -4.76 -15.97
C GLU A 156 9.22 -3.32 -15.65
N GLY A 157 8.73 -3.08 -14.44
CA GLY A 157 8.41 -1.74 -13.96
C GLY A 157 9.65 -0.83 -13.92
N TYR A 158 10.82 -1.36 -13.57
CA TYR A 158 12.09 -0.64 -13.63
C TYR A 158 12.54 -0.37 -15.07
N LEU A 159 12.46 -1.38 -15.93
CA LEU A 159 12.85 -1.26 -17.34
C LEU A 159 12.02 -0.21 -18.07
N ALA A 160 10.70 -0.17 -17.81
CA ALA A 160 9.80 0.80 -18.42
C ALA A 160 10.20 2.25 -18.08
N VAL A 161 10.46 2.54 -16.80
CA VAL A 161 10.85 3.91 -16.39
C VAL A 161 12.31 4.24 -16.76
N CYS A 162 13.19 3.24 -16.87
CA CYS A 162 14.52 3.41 -17.46
C CYS A 162 14.43 3.77 -18.94
N ALA A 163 13.61 3.06 -19.72
CA ALA A 163 13.40 3.35 -21.13
C ALA A 163 12.86 4.77 -21.36
N ALA A 164 12.00 5.24 -20.45
CA ALA A 164 11.49 6.61 -20.45
C ALA A 164 12.49 7.65 -19.90
N GLN A 165 13.69 7.23 -19.49
CA GLN A 165 14.74 8.11 -18.93
C GLN A 165 14.28 8.93 -17.71
N MET A 166 13.43 8.37 -16.87
CA MET A 166 12.84 9.07 -15.74
C MET A 166 13.68 8.95 -14.46
N LEU A 167 14.55 7.94 -14.38
CA LEU A 167 15.31 7.66 -13.16
C LEU A 167 16.64 8.41 -13.12
N SER A 168 17.04 8.82 -11.92
CA SER A 168 18.36 9.36 -11.67
C SER A 168 19.43 8.26 -11.79
N PRO A 169 20.45 8.41 -12.65
CA PRO A 169 21.57 7.46 -12.73
C PRO A 169 22.30 7.30 -11.40
N ARG A 170 22.22 8.32 -10.53
CA ARG A 170 22.84 8.33 -9.20
C ARG A 170 21.97 7.59 -8.15
N GLY A 171 20.72 7.20 -8.51
CA GLY A 171 19.77 6.57 -7.61
C GLY A 171 19.34 7.48 -6.47
N ARG A 172 19.17 8.77 -6.73
CA ARG A 172 18.76 9.79 -5.75
C ARG A 172 17.75 10.76 -6.31
N CYS A 173 16.73 11.08 -5.52
CA CYS A 173 15.91 12.26 -5.74
C CYS A 173 16.70 13.50 -5.27
N ALA A 174 16.87 14.48 -6.15
CA ALA A 174 17.53 15.74 -5.83
C ALA A 174 16.52 16.88 -5.93
N THR A 175 15.39 16.72 -5.23
CA THR A 175 14.26 17.65 -5.22
C THR A 175 14.73 19.08 -4.89
N PHE A 176 14.31 20.05 -5.69
CA PHE A 176 14.70 21.47 -5.61
C PHE A 176 16.20 21.77 -5.81
N SER A 177 16.98 20.80 -6.23
CA SER A 177 18.41 21.00 -6.54
C SER A 177 18.62 21.28 -8.02
N SER A 178 19.60 22.14 -8.34
CA SER A 178 20.06 22.34 -9.72
C SER A 178 20.68 21.08 -10.35
N ASN A 179 21.04 20.10 -9.52
CA ASN A 179 21.58 18.81 -9.95
C ASN A 179 20.52 17.72 -10.11
N ALA A 180 19.23 18.09 -10.15
CA ALA A 180 18.17 17.12 -10.37
C ALA A 180 18.30 16.49 -11.76
N ASP A 181 18.31 15.14 -11.82
CA ASP A 181 18.53 14.36 -13.03
C ASP A 181 17.61 13.13 -13.14
N GLY A 182 16.51 13.12 -12.39
CA GLY A 182 15.55 12.05 -12.30
C GLY A 182 15.17 11.73 -10.87
N TYR A 183 14.33 10.70 -10.68
CA TYR A 183 13.97 10.24 -9.33
C TYR A 183 14.56 8.87 -9.02
N ALA A 184 14.56 8.50 -7.75
CA ALA A 184 14.90 7.17 -7.28
C ALA A 184 13.62 6.41 -6.90
N ARG A 185 13.53 5.13 -7.25
CA ARG A 185 12.44 4.27 -6.81
C ARG A 185 12.67 3.77 -5.38
N GLY A 186 11.60 3.60 -4.65
CA GLY A 186 11.63 3.06 -3.29
C GLY A 186 10.33 2.35 -2.96
N GLU A 187 10.44 1.40 -2.04
CA GLU A 187 9.32 0.69 -1.44
C GLU A 187 8.93 1.33 -0.12
N GLY A 188 7.68 1.18 0.26
CA GLY A 188 7.20 1.62 1.54
C GLY A 188 5.73 1.29 1.78
N CYS A 189 5.37 1.25 3.04
CA CYS A 189 3.99 1.25 3.49
C CYS A 189 3.89 2.16 4.71
N GLY A 190 2.91 3.06 4.71
CA GLY A 190 2.64 3.94 5.83
C GLY A 190 1.15 4.12 6.01
N ALA A 191 0.71 4.27 7.26
CA ALA A 191 -0.67 4.48 7.59
C ALA A 191 -0.83 5.66 8.55
N VAL A 192 -1.95 6.38 8.41
CA VAL A 192 -2.38 7.42 9.33
C VAL A 192 -3.84 7.21 9.70
N VAL A 193 -4.19 7.52 10.94
CA VAL A 193 -5.58 7.47 11.41
C VAL A 193 -6.06 8.91 11.61
N LEU A 194 -7.23 9.21 11.03
CA LEU A 194 -7.90 10.49 11.15
C LEU A 194 -9.18 10.30 11.96
N SER A 195 -9.47 11.25 12.83
CA SER A 195 -10.74 11.31 13.57
C SER A 195 -11.23 12.75 13.67
N SER A 196 -12.54 12.95 13.75
CA SER A 196 -13.07 14.28 14.03
C SER A 196 -12.73 14.67 15.48
N THR A 197 -12.33 15.92 15.70
CA THR A 197 -11.98 16.45 17.04
C THR A 197 -13.12 16.36 18.07
N SER A 198 -14.36 16.17 17.61
CA SER A 198 -15.53 16.00 18.46
C SER A 198 -15.69 14.60 19.04
N ALA A 199 -14.98 13.59 18.49
CA ALA A 199 -15.17 12.18 18.86
C ALA A 199 -14.28 11.69 20.01
N ASN A 200 -13.16 12.36 20.31
CA ASN A 200 -12.19 11.85 21.27
C ASN A 200 -11.78 12.87 22.32
N GLY A 201 -12.31 12.72 23.51
CA GLY A 201 -11.67 13.25 24.71
C GLY A 201 -10.34 12.52 24.95
N ALA A 202 -9.22 13.26 24.92
CA ALA A 202 -7.90 12.87 25.44
C ALA A 202 -7.06 11.82 24.71
N GLY A 203 -7.18 11.66 23.41
CA GLY A 203 -6.14 10.99 22.61
C GLY A 203 -4.97 11.95 22.28
N SER A 204 -3.75 11.44 22.19
CA SER A 204 -2.62 12.25 21.70
C SER A 204 -2.85 12.57 20.21
N CYS A 205 -3.20 13.82 19.91
CA CYS A 205 -3.30 14.29 18.54
C CYS A 205 -1.89 14.71 18.07
N TRP A 206 -1.42 14.14 16.95
CA TRP A 206 -0.12 14.47 16.37
C TRP A 206 -0.19 15.75 15.53
N ALA A 207 -1.33 16.02 14.89
CA ALA A 207 -1.57 17.23 14.12
C ALA A 207 -3.08 17.48 13.93
N ASN A 208 -3.45 18.75 13.78
CA ASN A 208 -4.78 19.15 13.28
C ASN A 208 -4.63 19.51 11.80
N LEU A 209 -5.49 18.96 10.96
CA LEU A 209 -5.57 19.26 9.54
C LEU A 209 -6.56 20.37 9.27
#